data_79375917e75fcb0820aac60fc9ec769f
#
_entry.id   79375917e75fcb0820aac60fc9ec769f
#
_cell.length_a   1.000
_cell.length_b   1.000
_cell.length_c   1.000
_cell.angle_alpha   90.00
_cell.angle_beta   90.00
_cell.angle_gamma   90.00
#
_symmetry.space_group_name_H-M   'P 1'
#
loop_
_entity.id
_entity.type
_entity.pdbx_description
1 polymer ?
#
loop_
_entity_poly.entity_id
_entity_poly.type
_entity_poly.pdbx_seq_one_letter_code
_entity_poly.pdbx_strand_id
1 'polypeptide(L)'
;MQPSRVTGVFMEVLWLTEKEVRSLLTMDDAIAAVQKAFLDHGMGRTQMPSKSYLHLPDHNGDLRCMPAYLEGQDMAGVKIVNVHPGNPLIGLPTVMALLILHSPHTGEPLAIMGATYITSMRTGAAGAIAAQYLARPDSHVIGMIGAGAQARTQLQGLSRHFQIDQVNVFDSFADRARAFAEDVLGFLKCDCIAVAGPEEACECDILVTTTPSRQPVVRNEWVRPGTHINAIGADAVGKQELESALLKRAKIVVDD
;
A
#
# COMPACT_ATOMS: atom_id res chain seq x y z
N MET A 1 -7.58 48.82 -35.40
CA MET A 1 -7.20 47.49 -34.95
C MET A 1 -8.04 47.15 -33.73
N GLN A 2 -9.03 46.31 -33.86
CA GLN A 2 -9.79 45.82 -32.69
C GLN A 2 -9.01 44.73 -31.99
N PRO A 3 -8.91 44.70 -30.66
CA PRO A 3 -8.22 43.62 -29.97
C PRO A 3 -9.05 42.35 -30.14
N SER A 4 -8.37 41.30 -30.65
CA SER A 4 -8.94 39.97 -30.70
C SER A 4 -9.35 39.53 -29.27
N ARG A 5 -10.66 39.30 -29.04
CA ARG A 5 -11.15 38.66 -27.84
C ARG A 5 -10.59 37.22 -27.83
N VAL A 6 -9.58 36.98 -27.02
CA VAL A 6 -9.24 35.64 -26.62
C VAL A 6 -10.38 35.18 -25.71
N THR A 7 -11.29 34.38 -26.25
CA THR A 7 -12.24 33.64 -25.44
C THR A 7 -11.42 32.67 -24.61
N GLY A 8 -11.19 32.98 -23.33
CA GLY A 8 -10.50 32.11 -22.41
C GLY A 8 -11.28 30.81 -22.30
N VAL A 9 -10.67 29.71 -22.68
CA VAL A 9 -11.16 28.38 -22.34
C VAL A 9 -10.94 28.22 -20.84
N PHE A 10 -12.01 28.30 -20.05
CA PHE A 10 -11.97 28.00 -18.63
C PHE A 10 -11.87 26.47 -18.51
N MET A 11 -10.74 25.96 -18.02
CA MET A 11 -10.60 24.56 -17.65
C MET A 11 -11.23 24.36 -16.26
N GLU A 12 -12.16 23.43 -16.16
CA GLU A 12 -12.69 22.99 -14.88
C GLU A 12 -11.91 21.76 -14.43
N VAL A 13 -11.31 21.83 -13.24
CA VAL A 13 -10.56 20.72 -12.63
C VAL A 13 -11.29 20.27 -11.38
N LEU A 14 -11.66 18.99 -11.32
CA LEU A 14 -12.27 18.42 -10.13
C LEU A 14 -11.25 18.39 -8.99
N TRP A 15 -11.59 19.00 -7.85
CA TRP A 15 -10.79 18.88 -6.63
C TRP A 15 -11.50 18.00 -5.61
N LEU A 16 -10.82 16.92 -5.17
CA LEU A 16 -11.30 16.03 -4.11
C LEU A 16 -10.35 16.07 -2.92
N THR A 17 -10.87 16.44 -1.77
CA THR A 17 -10.12 16.37 -0.51
C THR A 17 -9.88 14.93 -0.08
N GLU A 18 -8.92 14.71 0.80
CA GLU A 18 -8.65 13.39 1.41
C GLU A 18 -9.89 12.81 2.09
N LYS A 19 -10.74 13.67 2.70
CA LYS A 19 -12.00 13.26 3.34
C LYS A 19 -13.03 12.75 2.33
N GLU A 20 -13.19 13.44 1.22
CA GLU A 20 -14.10 13.02 0.15
C GLU A 20 -13.65 11.73 -0.50
N VAL A 21 -12.35 11.61 -0.83
CA VAL A 21 -11.78 10.37 -1.34
C VAL A 21 -12.04 9.20 -0.38
N ARG A 22 -11.83 9.40 0.92
CA ARG A 22 -12.07 8.38 1.94
C ARG A 22 -13.54 7.96 2.04
N SER A 23 -14.47 8.86 1.76
CA SER A 23 -15.92 8.55 1.78
C SER A 23 -16.42 7.84 0.53
N LEU A 24 -15.65 7.89 -0.58
CA LEU A 24 -16.02 7.32 -1.87
C LEU A 24 -15.35 5.98 -2.15
N LEU A 25 -14.08 5.80 -1.75
CA LEU A 25 -13.28 4.63 -2.11
C LEU A 25 -13.43 3.52 -1.08
N THR A 26 -13.95 2.36 -1.50
CA THR A 26 -13.99 1.13 -0.70
C THR A 26 -12.81 0.21 -1.00
N MET A 27 -12.59 -0.81 -0.15
CA MET A 27 -11.57 -1.83 -0.41
C MET A 27 -11.93 -2.69 -1.63
N ASP A 28 -13.21 -2.95 -1.84
CA ASP A 28 -13.68 -3.74 -2.98
C ASP A 28 -13.42 -3.01 -4.31
N ASP A 29 -13.63 -1.68 -4.35
CA ASP A 29 -13.27 -0.85 -5.51
C ASP A 29 -11.76 -0.86 -5.75
N ALA A 30 -10.96 -0.75 -4.68
CA ALA A 30 -9.50 -0.78 -4.76
C ALA A 30 -9.00 -2.13 -5.30
N ILE A 31 -9.54 -3.26 -4.82
CA ILE A 31 -9.20 -4.60 -5.31
C ILE A 31 -9.55 -4.73 -6.79
N ALA A 32 -10.77 -4.36 -7.19
CA ALA A 32 -11.20 -4.45 -8.58
C ALA A 32 -10.31 -3.60 -9.52
N ALA A 33 -9.99 -2.38 -9.11
CA ALA A 33 -9.13 -1.48 -9.90
C ALA A 33 -7.69 -1.98 -10.02
N VAL A 34 -7.09 -2.46 -8.90
CA VAL A 34 -5.71 -2.97 -8.89
C VAL A 34 -5.61 -4.28 -9.65
N GLN A 35 -6.58 -5.19 -9.51
CA GLN A 35 -6.62 -6.44 -10.30
C GLN A 35 -6.67 -6.15 -11.80
N LYS A 36 -7.51 -5.19 -12.22
CA LYS A 36 -7.56 -4.76 -13.62
C LYS A 36 -6.22 -4.16 -14.07
N ALA A 37 -5.59 -3.33 -13.24
CA ALA A 37 -4.29 -2.74 -13.56
C ALA A 37 -3.21 -3.81 -13.72
N PHE A 38 -3.15 -4.83 -12.86
CA PHE A 38 -2.21 -5.95 -13.00
C PHE A 38 -2.46 -6.76 -14.28
N LEU A 39 -3.73 -7.02 -14.65
CA LEU A 39 -4.06 -7.69 -15.91
C LEU A 39 -3.61 -6.85 -17.11
N ASP A 40 -3.90 -5.56 -17.12
CA ASP A 40 -3.51 -4.66 -18.21
C ASP A 40 -1.98 -4.55 -18.31
N HIS A 41 -1.27 -4.51 -17.17
CA HIS A 41 0.19 -4.51 -17.12
C HIS A 41 0.78 -5.81 -17.69
N GLY A 42 0.29 -6.96 -17.25
CA GLY A 42 0.71 -8.27 -17.76
C GLY A 42 0.45 -8.47 -19.26
N MET A 43 -0.51 -7.73 -19.83
CA MET A 43 -0.81 -7.70 -21.28
C MET A 43 -0.02 -6.63 -22.04
N GLY A 44 0.88 -5.88 -21.38
CA GLY A 44 1.64 -4.80 -21.99
C GLY A 44 0.82 -3.55 -22.35
N ARG A 45 -0.34 -3.35 -21.72
CA ARG A 45 -1.26 -2.22 -21.98
C ARG A 45 -1.14 -1.11 -20.94
N THR A 46 0.02 -0.98 -20.34
CA THR A 46 0.31 0.11 -19.40
C THR A 46 1.67 0.70 -19.67
N GLN A 47 1.82 1.97 -19.35
CA GLN A 47 3.13 2.62 -19.26
C GLN A 47 3.31 3.06 -17.81
N MET A 48 4.29 2.48 -17.14
CA MET A 48 4.63 2.80 -15.75
C MET A 48 6.15 2.90 -15.62
N PRO A 49 6.74 4.07 -15.96
CA PRO A 49 8.17 4.27 -15.83
C PRO A 49 8.58 4.24 -14.36
N SER A 50 9.85 3.92 -14.12
CA SER A 50 10.41 3.90 -12.77
C SER A 50 10.16 5.22 -12.05
N LYS A 51 9.80 5.13 -10.77
CA LYS A 51 9.53 6.29 -9.91
C LYS A 51 10.76 7.18 -9.77
N SER A 52 10.56 8.51 -9.90
CA SER A 52 11.60 9.50 -9.67
C SER A 52 11.64 9.92 -8.21
N TYR A 53 12.83 10.14 -7.66
CA TYR A 53 13.04 10.54 -6.27
C TYR A 53 13.73 11.90 -6.16
N LEU A 54 13.22 12.74 -5.25
CA LEU A 54 13.97 13.84 -4.65
C LEU A 54 14.25 13.49 -3.21
N HIS A 55 15.51 13.30 -2.87
CA HIS A 55 15.93 13.03 -1.49
C HIS A 55 16.12 14.36 -0.74
N LEU A 56 15.58 14.43 0.46
CA LEU A 56 15.63 15.60 1.34
C LEU A 56 16.38 15.24 2.64
N PRO A 57 17.70 15.02 2.59
CA PRO A 57 18.47 14.45 3.70
C PRO A 57 18.41 15.33 4.96
N ASP A 58 18.44 16.66 4.82
CA ASP A 58 18.36 17.60 5.92
C ASP A 58 16.99 17.56 6.64
N HIS A 59 15.97 17.02 6.00
CA HIS A 59 14.60 16.91 6.51
C HIS A 59 14.20 15.45 6.81
N ASN A 60 15.13 14.49 6.70
CA ASN A 60 14.88 13.06 6.85
C ASN A 60 13.63 12.62 6.07
N GLY A 61 13.57 13.00 4.78
CA GLY A 61 12.39 12.74 3.96
C GLY A 61 12.72 12.55 2.49
N ASP A 62 11.70 12.18 1.72
CA ASP A 62 11.76 12.11 0.26
C ASP A 62 10.43 12.54 -0.38
N LEU A 63 10.51 12.96 -1.65
CA LEU A 63 9.38 13.15 -2.55
C LEU A 63 9.55 12.21 -3.74
N ARG A 64 8.47 11.52 -4.11
CA ARG A 64 8.45 10.54 -5.21
C ARG A 64 7.37 10.92 -6.22
N CYS A 65 7.73 10.95 -7.52
CA CYS A 65 6.77 11.09 -8.61
C CYS A 65 6.58 9.71 -9.27
N MET A 66 5.32 9.28 -9.40
CA MET A 66 4.93 7.98 -9.91
C MET A 66 3.91 8.17 -11.04
N PRO A 67 4.36 8.46 -12.26
CA PRO A 67 3.47 8.58 -13.42
C PRO A 67 3.03 7.20 -13.90
N ALA A 68 1.81 7.15 -14.48
CA ALA A 68 1.31 5.96 -15.15
C ALA A 68 0.28 6.33 -16.23
N TYR A 69 0.21 5.53 -17.28
CA TYR A 69 -0.85 5.53 -18.26
C TYR A 69 -1.46 4.14 -18.36
N LEU A 70 -2.77 4.07 -18.28
CA LEU A 70 -3.57 2.83 -18.39
C LEU A 70 -4.33 2.88 -19.70
N GLU A 71 -3.83 2.19 -20.74
CA GLU A 71 -4.39 2.19 -22.08
C GLU A 71 -5.84 1.68 -22.09
N GLY A 72 -6.12 0.58 -21.40
CA GLY A 72 -7.47 0.00 -21.33
C GLY A 72 -8.51 0.84 -20.59
N GLN A 73 -8.11 1.91 -19.91
CA GLN A 73 -8.98 2.87 -19.22
C GLN A 73 -8.86 4.27 -19.83
N ASP A 74 -7.94 4.43 -20.78
CA ASP A 74 -7.60 5.71 -21.43
C ASP A 74 -7.41 6.83 -20.40
N MET A 75 -6.56 6.56 -19.39
CA MET A 75 -6.33 7.45 -18.27
C MET A 75 -4.83 7.58 -17.96
N ALA A 76 -4.36 8.81 -17.95
CA ALA A 76 -3.00 9.16 -17.54
C ALA A 76 -3.02 9.93 -16.22
N GLY A 77 -1.98 9.75 -15.41
CA GLY A 77 -1.88 10.49 -14.17
C GLY A 77 -0.52 10.38 -13.50
N VAL A 78 -0.34 11.16 -12.45
CA VAL A 78 0.85 11.11 -11.61
C VAL A 78 0.45 11.17 -10.13
N LYS A 79 0.97 10.24 -9.36
CA LYS A 79 0.90 10.31 -7.90
C LYS A 79 2.21 10.90 -7.37
N ILE A 80 2.08 11.95 -6.57
CA ILE A 80 3.19 12.58 -5.86
C ILE A 80 3.08 12.14 -4.40
N VAL A 81 4.10 11.44 -3.90
CA VAL A 81 4.15 10.89 -2.54
C VAL A 81 5.33 11.45 -1.79
N ASN A 82 5.09 11.92 -0.58
CA ASN A 82 6.11 12.34 0.37
C ASN A 82 6.19 11.35 1.53
N VAL A 83 7.40 11.00 1.94
CA VAL A 83 7.64 10.15 3.11
C VAL A 83 8.55 10.89 4.07
N HIS A 84 8.04 11.19 5.27
CA HIS A 84 8.77 11.85 6.35
C HIS A 84 8.58 11.08 7.64
N PRO A 85 9.51 10.21 8.04
CA PRO A 85 9.40 9.34 9.22
C PRO A 85 9.21 10.10 10.54
N GLY A 86 9.66 11.35 10.63
CA GLY A 86 9.51 12.21 11.81
C GLY A 86 8.13 12.86 11.99
N ASN A 87 7.28 12.84 10.95
CA ASN A 87 5.97 13.52 10.98
C ASN A 87 5.05 13.12 12.15
N PRO A 88 5.00 11.85 12.59
CA PRO A 88 4.17 11.47 13.74
C PRO A 88 4.49 12.23 15.03
N LEU A 89 5.72 12.73 15.20
CA LEU A 89 6.12 13.53 16.35
C LEU A 89 5.44 14.91 16.41
N ILE A 90 4.93 15.38 15.25
CA ILE A 90 4.22 16.66 15.12
C ILE A 90 2.76 16.48 14.69
N GLY A 91 2.22 15.26 14.85
CA GLY A 91 0.81 14.94 14.55
C GLY A 91 0.47 14.81 13.06
N LEU A 92 1.45 14.70 12.17
CA LEU A 92 1.25 14.51 10.74
C LEU A 92 1.48 13.04 10.34
N PRO A 93 0.84 12.55 9.25
CA PRO A 93 1.12 11.22 8.70
C PRO A 93 2.55 11.11 8.19
N THR A 94 3.17 9.94 8.37
CA THR A 94 4.48 9.62 7.78
C THR A 94 4.47 9.72 6.24
N VAL A 95 3.35 9.31 5.64
CA VAL A 95 3.15 9.33 4.18
C VAL A 95 2.02 10.28 3.86
N MET A 96 2.25 11.20 2.95
CA MET A 96 1.22 12.08 2.39
C MET A 96 1.34 12.09 0.87
N ALA A 97 0.20 12.12 0.16
CA ALA A 97 0.20 12.05 -1.30
C ALA A 97 -0.92 12.87 -1.93
N LEU A 98 -0.65 13.30 -3.16
CA LEU A 98 -1.63 13.84 -4.11
C LEU A 98 -1.63 12.98 -5.37
N LEU A 99 -2.77 12.89 -6.04
CA LEU A 99 -2.93 12.28 -7.36
C LEU A 99 -3.50 13.33 -8.32
N ILE A 100 -2.90 13.43 -9.49
CA ILE A 100 -3.38 14.28 -10.58
C ILE A 100 -3.71 13.37 -11.76
N LEU A 101 -4.91 13.52 -12.31
CA LEU A 101 -5.36 12.82 -13.51
C LEU A 101 -5.41 13.79 -14.70
N HIS A 102 -5.02 13.30 -15.87
CA HIS A 102 -5.00 14.02 -17.12
C HIS A 102 -5.72 13.25 -18.22
N SER A 103 -6.34 13.96 -19.15
CA SER A 103 -6.80 13.41 -20.41
C SER A 103 -5.59 13.02 -21.29
N PRO A 104 -5.45 11.78 -21.73
CA PRO A 104 -4.39 11.39 -22.66
C PRO A 104 -4.54 12.05 -24.04
N HIS A 105 -5.77 12.46 -24.41
CA HIS A 105 -6.06 13.06 -25.73
C HIS A 105 -5.65 14.51 -25.83
N THR A 106 -5.87 15.29 -24.75
CA THR A 106 -5.73 16.74 -24.79
C THR A 106 -4.66 17.27 -23.84
N GLY A 107 -4.25 16.47 -22.86
CA GLY A 107 -3.36 16.89 -21.76
C GLY A 107 -4.07 17.73 -20.69
N GLU A 108 -5.37 17.96 -20.79
CA GLU A 108 -6.13 18.69 -19.78
C GLU A 108 -6.06 18.01 -18.43
N PRO A 109 -5.82 18.75 -17.33
CA PRO A 109 -5.98 18.21 -15.99
C PRO A 109 -7.48 17.97 -15.71
N LEU A 110 -7.83 16.74 -15.39
CA LEU A 110 -9.21 16.32 -15.12
C LEU A 110 -9.55 16.41 -13.63
N ALA A 111 -8.61 15.95 -12.78
CA ALA A 111 -8.83 15.94 -11.34
C ALA A 111 -7.51 16.06 -10.56
N ILE A 112 -7.59 16.68 -9.38
CA ILE A 112 -6.55 16.67 -8.36
C ILE A 112 -7.20 16.17 -7.08
N MET A 113 -6.58 15.19 -6.41
CA MET A 113 -7.17 14.60 -5.22
C MET A 113 -6.17 14.23 -4.14
N GLY A 114 -6.61 14.24 -2.89
CA GLY A 114 -5.87 13.65 -1.77
C GLY A 114 -5.64 12.15 -2.03
N ALA A 115 -4.40 11.69 -1.90
CA ALA A 115 -4.04 10.34 -2.30
C ALA A 115 -3.32 9.54 -1.20
N THR A 116 -3.30 10.03 0.03
CA THR A 116 -2.76 9.30 1.19
C THR A 116 -3.58 8.03 1.45
N TYR A 117 -4.89 8.16 1.47
CA TYR A 117 -5.81 7.01 1.62
C TYR A 117 -5.76 6.08 0.42
N ILE A 118 -5.77 6.63 -0.81
CA ILE A 118 -5.60 5.84 -2.05
C ILE A 118 -4.31 5.02 -1.99
N THR A 119 -3.20 5.62 -1.52
CA THR A 119 -1.91 4.92 -1.40
C THR A 119 -2.00 3.73 -0.44
N SER A 120 -2.71 3.86 0.66
CA SER A 120 -2.92 2.76 1.60
C SER A 120 -3.84 1.68 1.01
N MET A 121 -4.96 2.08 0.43
CA MET A 121 -5.97 1.16 -0.12
C MET A 121 -5.44 0.34 -1.29
N ARG A 122 -4.76 0.98 -2.28
CA ARG A 122 -4.17 0.25 -3.41
C ARG A 122 -3.07 -0.72 -2.97
N THR A 123 -2.34 -0.39 -1.90
CA THR A 123 -1.30 -1.29 -1.37
C THR A 123 -1.92 -2.48 -0.65
N GLY A 124 -2.98 -2.27 0.14
CA GLY A 124 -3.76 -3.34 0.75
C GLY A 124 -4.39 -4.27 -0.30
N ALA A 125 -4.95 -3.67 -1.36
CA ALA A 125 -5.51 -4.42 -2.49
C ALA A 125 -4.47 -5.28 -3.22
N ALA A 126 -3.27 -4.75 -3.47
CA ALA A 126 -2.19 -5.50 -4.12
C ALA A 126 -1.77 -6.72 -3.29
N GLY A 127 -1.60 -6.56 -1.97
CA GLY A 127 -1.30 -7.66 -1.06
C GLY A 127 -2.43 -8.70 -0.99
N ALA A 128 -3.69 -8.25 -1.00
CA ALA A 128 -4.85 -9.14 -1.01
C ALA A 128 -4.92 -9.99 -2.29
N ILE A 129 -4.68 -9.37 -3.46
CA ILE A 129 -4.63 -10.06 -4.75
C ILE A 129 -3.47 -11.06 -4.78
N ALA A 130 -2.27 -10.66 -4.31
CA ALA A 130 -1.14 -11.58 -4.24
C ALA A 130 -1.46 -12.80 -3.38
N ALA A 131 -2.03 -12.61 -2.19
CA ALA A 131 -2.44 -13.70 -1.30
C ALA A 131 -3.54 -14.58 -1.93
N GLN A 132 -4.54 -13.99 -2.59
CA GLN A 132 -5.62 -14.72 -3.28
C GLN A 132 -5.08 -15.76 -4.27
N TYR A 133 -4.01 -15.43 -5.00
CA TYR A 133 -3.45 -16.31 -6.03
C TYR A 133 -2.28 -17.19 -5.54
N LEU A 134 -1.63 -16.81 -4.43
CA LEU A 134 -0.37 -17.43 -4.02
C LEU A 134 -0.43 -18.09 -2.64
N ALA A 135 -1.34 -17.68 -1.75
CA ALA A 135 -1.52 -18.33 -0.46
C ALA A 135 -2.36 -19.60 -0.58
N ARG A 136 -2.31 -20.43 0.43
CA ARG A 136 -3.19 -21.61 0.52
C ARG A 136 -4.63 -21.14 0.72
N PRO A 137 -5.62 -21.76 0.05
CA PRO A 137 -7.03 -21.36 0.17
C PRO A 137 -7.62 -21.53 1.58
N ASP A 138 -7.05 -22.41 2.38
CA ASP A 138 -7.43 -22.71 3.77
C ASP A 138 -6.70 -21.84 4.81
N SER A 139 -6.03 -20.77 4.37
CA SER A 139 -5.35 -19.83 5.27
C SER A 139 -6.37 -19.06 6.11
N HIS A 140 -6.20 -19.06 7.43
CA HIS A 140 -7.10 -18.43 8.39
C HIS A 140 -6.39 -17.72 9.56
N VAL A 141 -5.07 -17.91 9.71
CA VAL A 141 -4.24 -17.21 10.70
C VAL A 141 -3.33 -16.21 10.02
N ILE A 142 -3.43 -14.95 10.39
CA ILE A 142 -2.64 -13.85 9.83
C ILE A 142 -1.60 -13.37 10.84
N GLY A 143 -0.35 -13.29 10.42
CA GLY A 143 0.73 -12.65 11.17
C GLY A 143 0.98 -11.23 10.63
N MET A 144 1.10 -10.28 11.53
CA MET A 144 1.37 -8.88 11.18
C MET A 144 2.64 -8.40 11.90
N ILE A 145 3.64 -7.95 11.14
CA ILE A 145 4.83 -7.28 11.69
C ILE A 145 4.85 -5.83 11.24
N GLY A 146 4.64 -4.92 12.19
CA GLY A 146 4.29 -3.53 11.99
C GLY A 146 2.80 -3.27 12.09
N ALA A 147 2.38 -2.39 13.00
CA ALA A 147 0.98 -2.06 13.33
C ALA A 147 0.54 -0.68 12.79
N GLY A 148 1.13 -0.23 11.67
CA GLY A 148 0.87 1.06 11.07
C GLY A 148 -0.39 1.14 10.19
N ALA A 149 -0.51 2.23 9.42
CA ALA A 149 -1.63 2.45 8.50
C ALA A 149 -1.70 1.37 7.41
N GLN A 150 -0.55 0.93 6.88
CA GLN A 150 -0.49 -0.12 5.86
C GLN A 150 -0.98 -1.48 6.41
N ALA A 151 -0.65 -1.82 7.65
CA ALA A 151 -1.11 -3.05 8.28
C ALA A 151 -2.64 -3.18 8.27
N ARG A 152 -3.34 -2.07 8.56
CA ARG A 152 -4.81 -2.03 8.55
C ARG A 152 -5.40 -2.32 7.17
N THR A 153 -4.89 -1.67 6.14
CA THR A 153 -5.40 -1.86 4.77
C THR A 153 -5.01 -3.22 4.19
N GLN A 154 -3.85 -3.78 4.56
CA GLN A 154 -3.49 -5.15 4.23
C GLN A 154 -4.51 -6.13 4.82
N LEU A 155 -4.82 -6.01 6.11
CA LEU A 155 -5.78 -6.88 6.78
C LEU A 155 -7.19 -6.71 6.20
N GLN A 156 -7.62 -5.48 5.92
CA GLN A 156 -8.90 -5.21 5.24
C GLN A 156 -8.98 -5.88 3.86
N GLY A 157 -7.90 -5.84 3.10
CA GLY A 157 -7.81 -6.51 1.80
C GLY A 157 -7.88 -8.03 1.93
N LEU A 158 -7.07 -8.61 2.81
CA LEU A 158 -7.04 -10.06 3.06
C LEU A 158 -8.41 -10.59 3.49
N SER A 159 -9.15 -9.86 4.33
CA SER A 159 -10.48 -10.25 4.80
C SER A 159 -11.56 -10.33 3.69
N ARG A 160 -11.26 -9.85 2.47
CA ARG A 160 -12.15 -10.01 1.30
C ARG A 160 -12.00 -11.37 0.63
N HIS A 161 -10.89 -12.06 0.85
CA HIS A 161 -10.59 -13.34 0.19
C HIS A 161 -10.46 -14.51 1.19
N PHE A 162 -10.19 -14.22 2.46
CA PHE A 162 -9.99 -15.25 3.50
C PHE A 162 -10.93 -15.04 4.66
N GLN A 163 -11.44 -16.16 5.19
CA GLN A 163 -12.07 -16.15 6.50
C GLN A 163 -10.95 -16.14 7.56
N ILE A 164 -10.79 -15.01 8.24
CA ILE A 164 -9.73 -14.82 9.21
C ILE A 164 -10.27 -15.16 10.60
N ASP A 165 -9.68 -16.15 11.24
CA ASP A 165 -10.03 -16.57 12.59
C ASP A 165 -9.14 -15.88 13.63
N GLN A 166 -7.87 -15.67 13.32
CA GLN A 166 -6.89 -15.07 14.24
C GLN A 166 -5.91 -14.14 13.53
N VAL A 167 -5.56 -13.06 14.21
CA VAL A 167 -4.50 -12.13 13.84
C VAL A 167 -3.48 -12.02 14.98
N ASN A 168 -2.21 -12.35 14.71
CA ASN A 168 -1.10 -12.14 15.64
C ASN A 168 -0.32 -10.91 15.20
N VAL A 169 -0.37 -9.82 15.98
CA VAL A 169 0.29 -8.57 15.62
C VAL A 169 1.45 -8.24 16.55
N PHE A 170 2.60 -7.96 15.94
CA PHE A 170 3.79 -7.45 16.61
C PHE A 170 4.16 -6.07 16.08
N ASP A 171 4.53 -5.16 16.97
CA ASP A 171 5.19 -3.89 16.66
C ASP A 171 6.27 -3.64 17.74
N SER A 172 7.38 -3.00 17.36
CA SER A 172 8.44 -2.61 18.31
C SER A 172 7.95 -1.67 19.42
N PHE A 173 6.80 -1.03 19.22
CA PHE A 173 6.06 -0.28 20.21
C PHE A 173 4.81 -1.04 20.62
N ALA A 174 4.84 -1.73 21.77
CA ALA A 174 3.75 -2.60 22.22
C ALA A 174 2.38 -1.88 22.27
N ASP A 175 2.36 -0.57 22.59
CA ASP A 175 1.12 0.22 22.59
C ASP A 175 0.49 0.31 21.19
N ARG A 176 1.31 0.36 20.12
CA ARG A 176 0.79 0.34 18.74
C ARG A 176 0.18 -1.00 18.37
N ALA A 177 0.80 -2.11 18.80
CA ALA A 177 0.23 -3.43 18.57
C ALA A 177 -1.11 -3.59 19.31
N ARG A 178 -1.21 -3.13 20.56
CA ARG A 178 -2.46 -3.14 21.33
C ARG A 178 -3.55 -2.29 20.67
N ALA A 179 -3.23 -1.04 20.31
CA ALA A 179 -4.17 -0.16 19.62
C ALA A 179 -4.62 -0.73 18.27
N PHE A 180 -3.73 -1.40 17.54
CA PHE A 180 -4.09 -2.11 16.31
C PHE A 180 -5.07 -3.24 16.58
N ALA A 181 -4.83 -4.06 17.61
CA ALA A 181 -5.73 -5.16 17.97
C ALA A 181 -7.14 -4.66 18.35
N GLU A 182 -7.23 -3.56 19.09
CA GLU A 182 -8.51 -2.92 19.42
C GLU A 182 -9.22 -2.39 18.16
N ASP A 183 -8.49 -1.72 17.26
CA ASP A 183 -9.05 -1.21 16.00
C ASP A 183 -9.59 -2.34 15.10
N VAL A 184 -8.91 -3.49 15.04
CA VAL A 184 -9.31 -4.64 14.22
C VAL A 184 -10.66 -5.18 14.67
N LEU A 185 -10.93 -5.27 15.96
CA LEU A 185 -12.21 -5.71 16.50
C LEU A 185 -13.38 -4.83 16.05
N GLY A 186 -13.11 -3.58 15.66
CA GLY A 186 -14.12 -2.65 15.13
C GLY A 186 -14.60 -2.97 13.71
N PHE A 187 -13.85 -3.72 12.92
CA PHE A 187 -14.21 -4.02 11.52
C PHE A 187 -14.09 -5.50 11.11
N LEU A 188 -13.47 -6.34 11.94
CA LEU A 188 -13.30 -7.77 11.68
C LEU A 188 -13.72 -8.59 12.89
N LYS A 189 -14.47 -9.66 12.65
CA LYS A 189 -14.87 -10.61 13.70
C LYS A 189 -13.86 -11.75 13.77
N CYS A 190 -12.74 -11.51 14.45
CA CYS A 190 -11.70 -12.50 14.69
C CYS A 190 -10.98 -12.21 16.00
N ASP A 191 -10.22 -13.17 16.50
CA ASP A 191 -9.30 -12.91 17.60
C ASP A 191 -8.10 -12.09 17.10
N CYS A 192 -7.81 -10.95 17.72
CA CYS A 192 -6.63 -10.16 17.41
C CYS A 192 -5.77 -9.99 18.67
N ILE A 193 -4.54 -10.53 18.61
CA ILE A 193 -3.64 -10.67 19.74
C ILE A 193 -2.37 -9.86 19.48
N ALA A 194 -2.08 -8.89 20.35
CA ALA A 194 -0.78 -8.24 20.38
C ALA A 194 0.23 -9.19 21.05
N VAL A 195 1.13 -9.75 20.25
CA VAL A 195 2.12 -10.74 20.69
C VAL A 195 3.40 -10.09 21.21
N ALA A 196 4.17 -10.82 22.03
CA ALA A 196 5.35 -10.29 22.69
C ALA A 196 6.58 -10.20 21.76
N GLY A 197 6.68 -11.10 20.78
CA GLY A 197 7.81 -11.16 19.86
C GLY A 197 7.42 -11.37 18.40
N PRO A 198 8.29 -11.01 17.45
CA PRO A 198 8.03 -11.21 16.04
C PRO A 198 7.95 -12.69 15.63
N GLU A 199 8.59 -13.60 16.37
CA GLU A 199 8.51 -15.04 16.18
C GLU A 199 7.08 -15.56 16.36
N GLU A 200 6.36 -15.07 17.37
CA GLU A 200 4.97 -15.44 17.62
C GLU A 200 4.05 -14.96 16.47
N ALA A 201 4.32 -13.77 15.91
CA ALA A 201 3.60 -13.28 14.74
C ALA A 201 3.88 -14.13 13.48
N CYS A 202 5.02 -14.82 13.41
CA CYS A 202 5.35 -15.72 12.30
C CYS A 202 4.63 -17.09 12.39
N GLU A 203 3.97 -17.41 13.50
CA GLU A 203 3.12 -18.60 13.64
C GLU A 203 1.78 -18.41 12.92
N CYS A 204 1.80 -18.35 11.59
CA CYS A 204 0.65 -17.97 10.77
C CYS A 204 0.66 -18.67 9.40
N ASP A 205 -0.44 -18.52 8.66
CA ASP A 205 -0.60 -18.97 7.27
C ASP A 205 -0.17 -17.88 6.29
N ILE A 206 -0.52 -16.63 6.60
CA ILE A 206 -0.14 -15.45 5.80
C ILE A 206 0.55 -14.47 6.73
N LEU A 207 1.82 -14.17 6.44
CA LEU A 207 2.63 -13.16 7.13
C LEU A 207 2.64 -11.86 6.32
N VAL A 208 2.39 -10.74 6.98
CA VAL A 208 2.46 -9.42 6.37
C VAL A 208 3.50 -8.57 7.12
N THR A 209 4.46 -8.00 6.39
CA THR A 209 5.44 -7.09 6.98
C THR A 209 5.26 -5.68 6.41
N THR A 210 5.12 -4.68 7.29
CA THR A 210 4.84 -3.28 6.92
C THR A 210 5.73 -2.30 7.67
N THR A 211 7.00 -2.67 7.88
CA THR A 211 7.93 -1.88 8.68
C THR A 211 8.88 -1.04 7.80
N PRO A 212 9.41 0.07 8.28
CA PRO A 212 10.48 0.81 7.62
C PRO A 212 11.88 0.22 7.89
N SER A 213 11.98 -1.00 8.39
CA SER A 213 13.22 -1.58 8.89
C SER A 213 14.31 -1.66 7.80
N ARG A 214 15.55 -1.44 8.24
CA ARG A 214 16.77 -1.62 7.44
C ARG A 214 17.54 -2.90 7.81
N GLN A 215 17.02 -3.64 8.78
CA GLN A 215 17.55 -4.92 9.25
C GLN A 215 16.41 -5.93 9.28
N PRO A 216 16.69 -7.22 9.03
CA PRO A 216 15.68 -8.26 9.06
C PRO A 216 14.91 -8.28 10.39
N VAL A 217 13.57 -8.24 10.30
CA VAL A 217 12.66 -8.40 11.42
C VAL A 217 11.98 -9.77 11.40
N VAL A 218 12.14 -10.53 10.32
CA VAL A 218 11.69 -11.92 10.17
C VAL A 218 12.89 -12.81 9.92
N ARG A 219 13.11 -13.80 10.78
CA ARG A 219 14.17 -14.80 10.62
C ARG A 219 13.69 -16.02 9.85
N ASN A 220 14.62 -16.67 9.17
CA ASN A 220 14.30 -17.84 8.36
C ASN A 220 13.70 -19.00 9.17
N GLU A 221 14.19 -19.26 10.37
CA GLU A 221 13.73 -20.34 11.23
C GLU A 221 12.30 -20.15 11.78
N TRP A 222 11.78 -18.93 11.81
CA TRP A 222 10.43 -18.63 12.30
C TRP A 222 9.32 -18.94 11.30
N VAL A 223 9.64 -19.00 10.00
CA VAL A 223 8.66 -19.15 8.93
C VAL A 223 8.53 -20.61 8.51
N ARG A 224 7.35 -21.16 8.64
CA ARG A 224 7.04 -22.56 8.25
C ARG A 224 6.94 -22.70 6.74
N PRO A 225 7.24 -23.89 6.18
CA PRO A 225 6.91 -24.20 4.79
C PRO A 225 5.43 -24.01 4.51
N GLY A 226 5.08 -23.39 3.39
CA GLY A 226 3.71 -23.11 2.98
C GLY A 226 3.11 -21.80 3.52
N THR A 227 3.85 -21.05 4.33
CA THR A 227 3.45 -19.67 4.70
C THR A 227 3.59 -18.75 3.48
N HIS A 228 2.54 -18.00 3.17
CA HIS A 228 2.59 -16.88 2.22
C HIS A 228 3.10 -15.61 2.91
N ILE A 229 3.93 -14.82 2.22
CA ILE A 229 4.49 -13.59 2.78
C ILE A 229 4.20 -12.40 1.85
N ASN A 230 3.50 -11.41 2.36
CA ASN A 230 3.39 -10.08 1.78
C ASN A 230 4.46 -9.16 2.39
N ALA A 231 5.60 -9.02 1.71
CA ALA A 231 6.71 -8.15 2.14
C ALA A 231 6.51 -6.72 1.61
N ILE A 232 5.78 -5.90 2.34
CA ILE A 232 5.30 -4.58 1.88
C ILE A 232 6.26 -3.44 2.24
N GLY A 233 6.95 -3.54 3.37
CA GLY A 233 7.71 -2.41 3.91
C GLY A 233 9.07 -2.17 3.25
N ALA A 234 9.65 -3.19 2.61
CA ALA A 234 10.95 -3.08 1.93
C ALA A 234 10.81 -2.50 0.50
N ASP A 235 10.19 -1.33 0.35
CA ASP A 235 9.82 -0.67 -0.90
C ASP A 235 10.89 0.26 -1.49
N ALA A 236 12.07 0.35 -0.87
CA ALA A 236 13.15 1.25 -1.27
C ALA A 236 14.53 0.67 -0.94
N VAL A 237 15.55 1.15 -1.66
CA VAL A 237 16.94 0.76 -1.44
C VAL A 237 17.37 0.96 0.02
N GLY A 238 18.03 -0.06 0.58
CA GLY A 238 18.53 -0.05 1.96
C GLY A 238 17.49 -0.43 3.02
N LYS A 239 16.26 -0.78 2.64
CA LYS A 239 15.27 -1.40 3.53
C LYS A 239 15.32 -2.92 3.40
N GLN A 240 15.15 -3.60 4.53
CA GLN A 240 15.13 -5.06 4.57
C GLN A 240 14.27 -5.53 5.74
N GLU A 241 13.24 -6.34 5.48
CA GLU A 241 12.37 -6.91 6.49
C GLU A 241 12.63 -8.41 6.70
N LEU A 242 12.97 -9.12 5.62
CA LEU A 242 13.15 -10.56 5.63
C LEU A 242 14.66 -10.92 5.64
N GLU A 243 15.02 -11.96 6.40
CA GLU A 243 16.35 -12.53 6.33
C GLU A 243 16.62 -13.13 4.94
N SER A 244 17.79 -12.87 4.37
CA SER A 244 18.15 -13.33 3.02
C SER A 244 18.11 -14.86 2.85
N ALA A 245 18.32 -15.61 3.93
CA ALA A 245 18.19 -17.06 3.92
C ALA A 245 16.76 -17.53 3.59
N LEU A 246 15.74 -16.78 4.03
CA LEU A 246 14.34 -17.08 3.74
C LEU A 246 14.04 -16.97 2.23
N LEU A 247 14.59 -15.94 1.57
CA LEU A 247 14.41 -15.74 0.14
C LEU A 247 15.01 -16.85 -0.72
N LYS A 248 16.08 -17.51 -0.25
CA LYS A 248 16.73 -18.62 -0.99
C LYS A 248 15.85 -19.86 -1.12
N ARG A 249 14.89 -20.07 -0.21
CA ARG A 249 13.97 -21.21 -0.22
C ARG A 249 12.53 -20.86 -0.62
N ALA A 250 12.25 -19.58 -0.83
CA ALA A 250 10.93 -19.10 -1.20
C ALA A 250 10.73 -19.06 -2.72
N LYS A 251 9.50 -19.25 -3.17
CA LYS A 251 9.09 -18.81 -4.49
C LYS A 251 8.81 -17.30 -4.41
N ILE A 252 9.63 -16.52 -5.10
CA ILE A 252 9.51 -15.05 -5.09
C ILE A 252 8.65 -14.63 -6.29
N VAL A 253 7.67 -13.79 -6.02
CA VAL A 253 6.84 -13.11 -7.02
C VAL A 253 6.91 -11.62 -6.72
N VAL A 254 7.12 -10.82 -7.74
CA VAL A 254 7.16 -9.34 -7.65
C VAL A 254 6.02 -8.75 -8.46
N ASP A 255 5.58 -7.57 -8.09
CA ASP A 255 4.50 -6.84 -8.74
C ASP A 255 4.99 -5.97 -9.92
N ASP A 256 6.30 -5.69 -9.97
CA ASP A 256 7.01 -5.00 -11.06
C ASP A 256 8.55 -5.14 -10.91
#